data_69a94d78ba08a69e582aaf371088ac96
#
_entry.id   69a94d78ba08a69e582aaf371088ac96
#
_cell.length_a   1.000
_cell.length_b   1.000
_cell.length_c   1.000
_cell.angle_alpha   90.00
_cell.angle_beta   90.00
_cell.angle_gamma   90.00
#
_symmetry.space_group_name_H-M   'P 1'
#
loop_
_entity.id
_entity.type
_entity.pdbx_description
1 polymer ?
#
loop_
_entity_poly.entity_id
_entity_poly.type
_entity_poly.pdbx_seq_one_letter_code
_entity_poly.pdbx_strand_id
1 'polypeptide(L)'
;VSDYDFVVIQLGVLTPDYGMVGLCGYPGMLGWTKTSVLTAPSGEVVQRGVAIFTAQAHVGTNFHDIAHILGGVKDGNRMVPCLYDHDLQANPGPDLEVFRNSMINMGYWDPMSCHFYRNDTSPPGICSWTRIRLGWLDEEKILTVDPDNQTEVMLGPLEDPSSEVLAIRVPLSPSTYYLVENRAPIGVDRVLPDHGILIMFADDRIAECHHGEAPVKLIDAN
;
A
#
# COMPACT_ATOMS: atom_id res chain seq x y z
N VAL A 1 -0.84 -8.08 26.78
CA VAL A 1 -0.35 -7.77 25.43
C VAL A 1 -0.82 -8.82 24.44
N SER A 2 -0.90 -10.10 24.85
CA SER A 2 -1.37 -11.23 24.05
C SER A 2 -2.80 -11.06 23.46
N ASP A 3 -3.59 -10.20 24.04
CA ASP A 3 -4.99 -9.94 23.63
C ASP A 3 -5.09 -8.92 22.47
N TYR A 4 -3.95 -8.40 22.03
CA TYR A 4 -3.87 -7.39 20.97
C TYR A 4 -3.03 -7.91 19.79
N ASP A 5 -3.45 -7.56 18.58
CA ASP A 5 -2.77 -7.97 17.36
C ASP A 5 -1.46 -7.20 17.14
N PHE A 6 -1.42 -5.92 17.47
CA PHE A 6 -0.24 -5.06 17.31
C PHE A 6 -0.28 -3.87 18.29
N VAL A 7 0.80 -3.11 18.32
CA VAL A 7 0.95 -1.93 19.20
C VAL A 7 1.14 -0.68 18.36
N VAL A 8 0.40 0.36 18.68
CA VAL A 8 0.60 1.71 18.14
C VAL A 8 1.12 2.62 19.26
N ILE A 9 2.22 3.30 19.00
CA ILE A 9 2.81 4.28 19.91
C ILE A 9 2.62 5.67 19.29
N GLN A 10 1.79 6.49 19.93
CA GLN A 10 1.61 7.88 19.54
C GLN A 10 2.50 8.77 20.40
N LEU A 11 3.47 9.43 19.79
CA LEU A 11 4.34 10.38 20.49
C LEU A 11 3.58 11.70 20.72
N GLY A 12 3.72 12.27 21.90
CA GLY A 12 3.15 13.58 22.24
C GLY A 12 3.95 14.77 21.72
N VAL A 13 4.96 14.54 20.88
CA VAL A 13 5.89 15.55 20.38
C VAL A 13 6.08 15.39 18.86
N LEU A 14 6.50 16.48 18.24
CA LEU A 14 7.03 16.47 16.88
C LEU A 14 8.46 15.94 16.90
N THR A 15 8.86 15.29 15.82
CA THR A 15 10.23 14.77 15.66
C THR A 15 10.90 15.36 14.40
N PRO A 16 10.99 16.72 14.28
CA PRO A 16 11.48 17.37 13.07
C PRO A 16 12.93 16.98 12.72
N ASP A 17 13.75 16.70 13.73
CA ASP A 17 15.15 16.34 13.54
C ASP A 17 15.34 14.91 13.00
N TYR A 18 14.31 14.07 13.09
CA TYR A 18 14.34 12.71 12.54
C TYR A 18 13.74 12.63 11.15
N GLY A 19 13.06 13.69 10.67
CA GLY A 19 12.35 13.67 9.40
C GLY A 19 11.22 12.64 9.30
N MET A 20 10.95 11.92 10.38
CA MET A 20 9.95 10.86 10.41
C MET A 20 8.61 11.39 10.90
N VAL A 21 7.56 11.11 10.16
CA VAL A 21 6.17 11.34 10.55
C VAL A 21 5.49 10.07 11.06
N GLY A 22 6.01 8.90 10.65
CA GLY A 22 5.60 7.58 11.11
C GLY A 22 6.69 6.54 10.82
N LEU A 23 6.60 5.42 11.52
CA LEU A 23 7.53 4.30 11.39
C LEU A 23 6.84 3.00 11.76
N CYS A 24 6.85 2.05 10.84
CA CYS A 24 6.49 0.66 11.14
C CYS A 24 7.72 -0.12 11.60
N GLY A 25 7.70 -0.57 12.85
CA GLY A 25 8.81 -1.33 13.43
C GLY A 25 8.81 -2.81 13.07
N TYR A 26 7.66 -3.37 12.69
CA TYR A 26 7.50 -4.72 12.17
C TYR A 26 6.11 -4.88 11.53
N PRO A 27 6.02 -5.42 10.33
CA PRO A 27 7.10 -5.68 9.38
C PRO A 27 7.48 -4.40 8.62
N GLY A 28 8.61 -3.81 8.91
CA GLY A 28 8.92 -2.52 8.30
C GLY A 28 10.37 -2.08 8.38
N MET A 29 10.57 -0.75 8.39
CA MET A 29 11.86 -0.09 8.17
C MET A 29 12.94 -0.37 9.22
N LEU A 30 12.62 -0.83 10.42
CA LEU A 30 13.61 -1.15 11.45
C LEU A 30 14.33 -2.49 11.23
N GLY A 31 14.28 -3.04 10.01
CA GLY A 31 14.93 -4.30 9.66
C GLY A 31 14.25 -5.56 10.25
N TRP A 32 13.09 -5.39 10.84
CA TRP A 32 12.31 -6.47 11.42
C TRP A 32 11.38 -7.11 10.38
N THR A 33 11.95 -7.51 9.26
CA THR A 33 11.22 -8.23 8.20
C THR A 33 11.14 -9.72 8.44
N LYS A 34 12.02 -10.25 9.34
CA LYS A 34 12.10 -11.69 9.63
C LYS A 34 11.88 -11.91 11.12
N THR A 35 10.81 -12.59 11.49
CA THR A 35 10.58 -13.26 12.79
C THR A 35 11.04 -12.53 14.07
N SER A 36 11.24 -11.23 14.01
CA SER A 36 11.57 -10.46 15.20
C SER A 36 10.31 -10.36 16.06
N VAL A 37 10.38 -10.99 17.19
CA VAL A 37 9.30 -11.06 18.16
C VAL A 37 9.61 -10.06 19.26
N LEU A 38 8.73 -9.09 19.50
CA LEU A 38 8.85 -8.27 20.69
C LEU A 38 8.39 -9.07 21.89
N THR A 39 9.30 -9.34 22.80
CA THR A 39 9.00 -10.03 24.06
C THR A 39 8.96 -9.01 25.18
N ALA A 40 7.82 -8.90 25.85
CA ALA A 40 7.67 -8.10 27.06
C ALA A 40 8.49 -8.71 28.21
N PRO A 41 8.86 -7.95 29.24
CA PRO A 41 9.52 -8.49 30.44
C PRO A 41 8.74 -9.60 31.15
N SER A 42 7.43 -9.66 30.96
CA SER A 42 6.55 -10.74 31.43
C SER A 42 6.68 -12.06 30.63
N GLY A 43 7.44 -12.06 29.51
CA GLY A 43 7.55 -13.19 28.61
C GLY A 43 6.46 -13.25 27.52
N GLU A 44 5.52 -12.31 27.53
CA GLU A 44 4.50 -12.20 26.47
C GLU A 44 5.11 -11.71 25.16
N VAL A 45 4.54 -12.19 24.06
CA VAL A 45 5.07 -11.97 22.72
C VAL A 45 4.08 -11.17 21.88
N VAL A 46 4.54 -10.06 21.30
CA VAL A 46 3.81 -9.30 20.28
C VAL A 46 4.27 -9.78 18.90
N GLN A 47 3.43 -10.53 18.22
CA GLN A 47 3.81 -11.22 16.98
C GLN A 47 3.57 -10.42 15.70
N ARG A 48 2.71 -9.39 15.72
CA ARG A 48 2.23 -8.77 14.48
C ARG A 48 2.83 -7.42 14.17
N GLY A 49 3.35 -6.70 15.13
CA GLY A 49 4.09 -5.49 14.80
C GLY A 49 3.89 -4.29 15.71
N VAL A 50 4.64 -3.24 15.40
CA VAL A 50 4.62 -1.96 16.13
C VAL A 50 4.66 -0.82 15.10
N ALA A 51 3.79 0.16 15.26
CA ALA A 51 3.87 1.43 14.55
C ALA A 51 4.08 2.57 15.54
N ILE A 52 4.89 3.56 15.17
CA ILE A 52 5.19 4.74 15.97
C ILE A 52 4.87 5.97 15.13
N PHE A 53 4.08 6.88 15.68
CA PHE A 53 3.69 8.11 15.00
C PHE A 53 4.06 9.34 15.82
N THR A 54 4.37 10.44 15.13
CA THR A 54 4.54 11.75 15.76
C THR A 54 3.19 12.38 16.08
N ALA A 55 3.18 13.43 16.90
CA ALA A 55 1.95 14.12 17.31
C ALA A 55 1.10 14.65 16.15
N GLN A 56 1.69 14.87 14.98
CA GLN A 56 1.02 15.45 13.80
C GLN A 56 1.13 14.55 12.56
N ALA A 57 1.31 13.25 12.75
CA ALA A 57 1.31 12.33 11.62
C ALA A 57 -0.04 12.40 10.89
N HIS A 58 0.02 12.55 9.57
CA HIS A 58 -1.17 12.52 8.73
C HIS A 58 -1.84 11.14 8.79
N VAL A 59 -3.16 11.09 8.71
CA VAL A 59 -3.90 9.82 8.76
C VAL A 59 -3.47 8.84 7.66
N GLY A 60 -3.05 9.32 6.49
CA GLY A 60 -2.50 8.50 5.42
C GLY A 60 -1.16 7.85 5.79
N THR A 61 -0.31 8.53 6.55
CA THR A 61 0.92 7.95 7.13
C THR A 61 0.58 6.88 8.16
N ASN A 62 -0.41 7.15 9.02
CA ASN A 62 -0.86 6.16 9.99
C ASN A 62 -1.39 4.90 9.27
N PHE A 63 -2.20 5.10 8.23
CA PHE A 63 -2.70 3.99 7.43
C PHE A 63 -1.55 3.20 6.77
N HIS A 64 -0.60 3.88 6.15
CA HIS A 64 0.54 3.27 5.46
C HIS A 64 1.29 2.29 6.37
N ASP A 65 1.71 2.75 7.54
CA ASP A 65 2.47 1.93 8.48
C ASP A 65 1.62 0.80 9.10
N ILE A 66 0.34 1.06 9.37
CA ILE A 66 -0.59 0.02 9.85
C ILE A 66 -0.88 -1.02 8.76
N ALA A 67 -0.96 -0.64 7.48
CA ALA A 67 -1.16 -1.57 6.38
C ALA A 67 -0.02 -2.59 6.24
N HIS A 68 1.23 -2.19 6.50
CA HIS A 68 2.34 -3.15 6.59
C HIS A 68 2.10 -4.22 7.65
N ILE A 69 1.62 -3.80 8.83
CA ILE A 69 1.34 -4.70 9.96
C ILE A 69 0.18 -5.63 9.62
N LEU A 70 -0.92 -5.09 9.07
CA LEU A 70 -2.10 -5.87 8.69
C LEU A 70 -1.80 -6.87 7.59
N GLY A 71 -0.98 -6.50 6.61
CA GLY A 71 -0.53 -7.42 5.56
C GLY A 71 0.36 -8.53 6.07
N GLY A 72 1.17 -8.24 7.10
CA GLY A 72 2.08 -9.20 7.69
C GLY A 72 3.22 -9.63 6.76
N VAL A 73 3.77 -10.80 7.04
CA VAL A 73 4.93 -11.37 6.33
C VAL A 73 4.61 -12.78 5.86
N LYS A 74 4.92 -13.05 4.59
CA LYS A 74 4.86 -14.38 3.99
C LYS A 74 6.20 -14.68 3.30
N ASP A 75 6.77 -15.84 3.57
CA ASP A 75 8.05 -16.29 3.00
C ASP A 75 9.20 -15.28 3.17
N GLY A 76 9.18 -14.54 4.29
CA GLY A 76 10.18 -13.53 4.64
C GLY A 76 9.97 -12.16 3.99
N ASN A 77 8.92 -11.96 3.21
CA ASN A 77 8.61 -10.70 2.54
C ASN A 77 7.32 -10.08 3.10
N ARG A 78 7.27 -8.75 3.15
CA ARG A 78 6.04 -8.03 3.49
C ARG A 78 4.96 -8.33 2.44
N MET A 79 3.76 -8.66 2.88
CA MET A 79 2.63 -8.84 1.96
C MET A 79 2.14 -7.51 1.39
N VAL A 80 2.24 -6.45 2.16
CA VAL A 80 1.93 -5.08 1.74
C VAL A 80 3.20 -4.24 1.90
N PRO A 81 4.05 -4.17 0.87
CA PRO A 81 5.27 -3.36 0.88
C PRO A 81 4.97 -1.87 0.61
N CYS A 82 5.98 -1.03 0.75
CA CYS A 82 5.94 0.30 0.17
C CYS A 82 5.83 0.21 -1.36
N LEU A 83 5.05 1.09 -1.97
CA LEU A 83 4.92 1.20 -3.43
C LEU A 83 5.65 2.43 -3.99
N TYR A 84 6.39 3.16 -3.16
CA TYR A 84 7.38 4.14 -3.58
C TYR A 84 8.76 3.47 -3.72
N ASP A 85 9.61 4.00 -4.59
CA ASP A 85 10.95 3.46 -4.81
C ASP A 85 11.89 3.83 -3.66
N HIS A 86 12.42 2.84 -2.97
CA HIS A 86 13.29 3.03 -1.80
C HIS A 86 14.62 3.69 -2.13
N ASP A 87 15.15 3.45 -3.33
CA ASP A 87 16.46 3.99 -3.71
C ASP A 87 16.37 5.48 -4.03
N LEU A 88 15.23 5.92 -4.58
CA LEU A 88 14.97 7.33 -4.82
C LEU A 88 14.64 8.08 -3.53
N GLN A 89 14.15 7.38 -2.51
CA GLN A 89 13.91 7.93 -1.18
C GLN A 89 15.18 7.96 -0.31
N ALA A 90 16.20 7.18 -0.62
CA ALA A 90 17.36 6.90 0.23
C ALA A 90 18.23 8.12 0.54
N ASN A 91 17.95 9.28 0.00
CA ASN A 91 18.61 10.52 0.36
C ASN A 91 17.59 11.56 0.89
N PRO A 92 16.92 11.27 2.02
CA PRO A 92 15.88 12.14 2.53
C PRO A 92 16.51 13.35 3.21
N GLY A 93 16.51 14.43 2.49
CA GLY A 93 16.34 15.70 3.16
C GLY A 93 14.85 15.85 3.55
N PRO A 94 14.46 16.86 4.31
CA PRO A 94 13.07 17.17 4.62
C PRO A 94 12.28 17.64 3.37
N ASP A 95 12.77 17.33 2.20
CA ASP A 95 12.29 17.86 0.93
C ASP A 95 11.19 16.93 0.37
N LEU A 96 9.96 17.45 0.39
CA LEU A 96 8.79 16.82 -0.24
C LEU A 96 9.00 16.50 -1.73
N GLU A 97 9.91 17.22 -2.40
CA GLU A 97 10.22 17.01 -3.80
C GLU A 97 10.96 15.68 -4.01
N VAL A 98 11.90 15.35 -3.12
CA VAL A 98 12.59 14.05 -3.15
C VAL A 98 11.62 12.90 -2.91
N PHE A 99 10.67 13.07 -1.99
CA PHE A 99 9.65 12.05 -1.77
C PHE A 99 8.74 11.87 -3.00
N ARG A 100 8.34 12.97 -3.65
CA ARG A 100 7.55 12.90 -4.90
C ARG A 100 8.27 12.16 -6.01
N ASN A 101 9.59 12.31 -6.13
CA ASN A 101 10.39 11.60 -7.12
C ASN A 101 10.44 10.09 -6.86
N SER A 102 10.18 9.62 -5.64
CA SER A 102 10.12 8.19 -5.32
C SER A 102 8.80 7.52 -5.69
N MET A 103 7.74 8.30 -5.98
CA MET A 103 6.40 7.79 -6.26
C MET A 103 6.19 7.38 -7.73
N ILE A 104 7.19 6.81 -8.37
CA ILE A 104 7.20 6.52 -9.81
C ILE A 104 6.33 5.31 -10.20
N ASN A 105 5.89 4.51 -9.23
CA ASN A 105 5.17 3.26 -9.51
C ASN A 105 3.64 3.46 -9.51
N MET A 106 3.08 3.91 -8.39
CA MET A 106 1.64 4.06 -8.21
C MET A 106 1.20 5.52 -8.01
N GLY A 107 2.15 6.44 -7.87
CA GLY A 107 1.84 7.85 -7.67
C GLY A 107 0.87 8.10 -6.51
N TYR A 108 -0.16 8.88 -6.76
CA TYR A 108 -1.20 9.24 -5.78
C TYR A 108 -2.37 8.23 -5.69
N TRP A 109 -2.32 7.11 -6.44
CA TRP A 109 -3.42 6.17 -6.56
C TRP A 109 -3.46 5.11 -5.46
N ASP A 110 -2.44 5.10 -4.58
CA ASP A 110 -2.38 4.20 -3.44
C ASP A 110 -1.58 4.84 -2.29
N PRO A 111 -2.09 4.83 -1.03
CA PRO A 111 -1.37 5.35 0.13
C PRO A 111 -0.05 4.63 0.42
N MET A 112 0.15 3.40 -0.09
CA MET A 112 1.43 2.71 0.02
C MET A 112 2.51 3.32 -0.88
N SER A 113 2.11 4.09 -1.91
CA SER A 113 2.99 4.90 -2.76
C SER A 113 3.06 6.34 -2.26
N CYS A 114 1.91 6.96 -1.99
CA CYS A 114 1.82 8.32 -1.49
C CYS A 114 0.73 8.44 -0.43
N HIS A 115 1.10 8.84 0.77
CA HIS A 115 0.21 8.87 1.94
C HIS A 115 -1.00 9.80 1.77
N PHE A 116 -0.86 10.84 0.96
CA PHE A 116 -1.92 11.83 0.69
C PHE A 116 -1.60 12.63 -0.57
N TYR A 117 -2.62 13.02 -1.30
CA TYR A 117 -2.46 13.93 -2.44
C TYR A 117 -2.18 15.38 -1.99
N ARG A 118 -2.85 15.82 -0.93
CA ARG A 118 -2.69 17.14 -0.30
C ARG A 118 -2.73 16.97 1.23
N ASN A 119 -1.95 17.80 1.93
CA ASN A 119 -1.82 17.73 3.38
C ASN A 119 -3.13 17.96 4.15
N ASP A 120 -4.09 18.66 3.53
CA ASP A 120 -5.39 19.01 4.10
C ASP A 120 -6.52 18.05 3.70
N THR A 121 -6.19 16.94 3.02
CA THR A 121 -7.18 15.96 2.53
C THR A 121 -7.01 14.61 3.22
N SER A 122 -8.06 13.79 3.19
CA SER A 122 -7.95 12.37 3.53
C SER A 122 -6.98 11.66 2.55
N PRO A 123 -6.41 10.50 2.95
CA PRO A 123 -5.70 9.66 2.00
C PRO A 123 -6.67 9.16 0.91
N PRO A 124 -6.18 8.85 -0.29
CA PRO A 124 -6.96 8.16 -1.29
C PRO A 124 -7.31 6.73 -0.86
N GLY A 125 -8.25 6.11 -1.54
CA GLY A 125 -8.48 4.67 -1.41
C GLY A 125 -7.27 3.88 -1.91
N ILE A 126 -7.09 2.71 -1.35
CA ILE A 126 -6.07 1.76 -1.79
C ILE A 126 -6.48 1.10 -3.10
N CYS A 127 -5.51 0.82 -3.96
CA CYS A 127 -5.74 0.13 -5.21
C CYS A 127 -6.17 -1.34 -5.01
N SER A 128 -6.70 -1.97 -6.04
CA SER A 128 -7.15 -3.37 -5.99
C SER A 128 -6.03 -4.33 -5.63
N TRP A 129 -4.79 -4.09 -6.09
CA TRP A 129 -3.64 -4.92 -5.73
C TRP A 129 -3.38 -4.94 -4.22
N THR A 130 -3.37 -3.78 -3.58
CA THR A 130 -3.18 -3.66 -2.12
C THR A 130 -4.38 -4.27 -1.36
N ARG A 131 -5.61 -4.04 -1.84
CA ARG A 131 -6.81 -4.65 -1.23
C ARG A 131 -6.78 -6.18 -1.28
N ILE A 132 -6.35 -6.76 -2.38
CA ILE A 132 -6.19 -8.22 -2.54
C ILE A 132 -5.21 -8.75 -1.49
N ARG A 133 -4.08 -8.09 -1.33
CA ARG A 133 -3.05 -8.50 -0.36
C ARG A 133 -3.45 -8.34 1.10
N LEU A 134 -4.33 -7.38 1.39
CA LEU A 134 -4.94 -7.21 2.72
C LEU A 134 -6.12 -8.16 2.96
N GLY A 135 -6.62 -8.85 1.92
CA GLY A 135 -7.84 -9.64 1.99
C GLY A 135 -9.11 -8.77 2.10
N TRP A 136 -9.07 -7.53 1.60
CA TRP A 136 -10.17 -6.56 1.65
C TRP A 136 -10.94 -6.44 0.33
N LEU A 137 -10.59 -7.24 -0.64
CA LEU A 137 -11.34 -7.38 -1.89
C LEU A 137 -11.70 -8.85 -2.06
N ASP A 138 -13.00 -9.12 -2.06
CA ASP A 138 -13.52 -10.47 -2.22
C ASP A 138 -13.14 -11.03 -3.60
N GLU A 139 -12.69 -12.29 -3.66
CA GLU A 139 -12.33 -12.96 -4.92
C GLU A 139 -13.49 -12.98 -5.92
N GLU A 140 -14.73 -13.03 -5.45
CA GLU A 140 -15.94 -12.98 -6.29
C GLU A 140 -16.10 -11.64 -7.03
N LYS A 141 -15.45 -10.58 -6.55
CA LYS A 141 -15.43 -9.24 -7.17
C LYS A 141 -14.28 -9.06 -8.17
N ILE A 142 -13.44 -10.08 -8.34
CA ILE A 142 -12.30 -10.07 -9.25
C ILE A 142 -12.60 -10.98 -10.44
N LEU A 143 -12.84 -10.39 -11.60
CA LEU A 143 -13.00 -11.17 -12.82
C LEU A 143 -11.63 -11.53 -13.39
N THR A 144 -11.27 -12.80 -13.41
CA THR A 144 -10.10 -13.28 -14.17
C THR A 144 -10.51 -13.61 -15.59
N VAL A 145 -9.87 -12.95 -16.56
CA VAL A 145 -10.15 -13.13 -17.98
C VAL A 145 -9.05 -13.91 -18.68
N ASP A 146 -9.42 -14.63 -19.73
CA ASP A 146 -8.46 -15.28 -20.63
C ASP A 146 -7.92 -14.22 -21.61
N PRO A 147 -6.59 -13.95 -21.65
CA PRO A 147 -5.99 -12.95 -22.53
C PRO A 147 -6.16 -13.27 -24.02
N ASP A 148 -6.42 -14.52 -24.38
CA ASP A 148 -6.61 -14.94 -25.77
C ASP A 148 -8.05 -14.75 -26.28
N ASN A 149 -8.98 -14.36 -25.38
CA ASN A 149 -10.40 -14.20 -25.70
C ASN A 149 -10.88 -12.77 -25.48
N GLN A 150 -11.74 -12.29 -26.37
CA GLN A 150 -12.43 -11.03 -26.14
C GLN A 150 -13.47 -11.18 -25.04
N THR A 151 -13.38 -10.32 -24.03
CA THR A 151 -14.34 -10.27 -22.91
C THR A 151 -14.92 -8.85 -22.80
N GLU A 152 -16.22 -8.76 -22.64
CA GLU A 152 -16.92 -7.52 -22.36
C GLU A 152 -17.51 -7.59 -20.96
N VAL A 153 -17.24 -6.58 -20.13
CA VAL A 153 -17.65 -6.56 -18.72
C VAL A 153 -17.94 -5.14 -18.26
N MET A 154 -18.91 -5.00 -17.36
CA MET A 154 -19.16 -3.76 -16.63
C MET A 154 -18.25 -3.72 -15.40
N LEU A 155 -17.25 -2.84 -15.42
CA LEU A 155 -16.32 -2.64 -14.29
C LEU A 155 -16.83 -1.46 -13.46
N GLY A 156 -17.31 -1.77 -12.26
CA GLY A 156 -17.79 -0.76 -11.31
C GLY A 156 -16.65 0.00 -10.62
N PRO A 157 -16.98 1.17 -10.03
CA PRO A 157 -16.01 1.91 -9.22
C PRO A 157 -15.50 1.07 -8.05
N LEU A 158 -14.19 1.13 -7.81
CA LEU A 158 -13.54 0.33 -6.74
C LEU A 158 -14.10 0.64 -5.33
N GLU A 159 -14.61 1.85 -5.12
CA GLU A 159 -15.23 2.31 -3.86
C GLU A 159 -16.74 2.01 -3.77
N ASP A 160 -17.33 1.34 -4.78
CA ASP A 160 -18.74 0.95 -4.76
C ASP A 160 -18.89 -0.56 -4.51
N PRO A 161 -19.13 -0.99 -3.27
CA PRO A 161 -19.23 -2.40 -2.92
C PRO A 161 -20.46 -3.10 -3.55
N SER A 162 -21.41 -2.32 -4.09
CA SER A 162 -22.59 -2.88 -4.76
C SER A 162 -22.32 -3.39 -6.17
N SER A 163 -21.21 -2.98 -6.77
CA SER A 163 -20.80 -3.42 -8.10
C SER A 163 -20.45 -4.91 -8.11
N GLU A 164 -20.78 -5.61 -9.19
CA GLU A 164 -20.48 -7.03 -9.34
C GLU A 164 -18.99 -7.29 -9.55
N VAL A 165 -18.35 -6.48 -10.40
CA VAL A 165 -16.92 -6.57 -10.70
C VAL A 165 -16.23 -5.26 -10.30
N LEU A 166 -15.24 -5.38 -9.41
CA LEU A 166 -14.45 -4.25 -8.91
C LEU A 166 -13.02 -4.23 -9.46
N ALA A 167 -12.53 -5.38 -9.91
CA ALA A 167 -11.23 -5.51 -10.56
C ALA A 167 -11.26 -6.58 -11.65
N ILE A 168 -10.44 -6.39 -12.67
CA ILE A 168 -10.21 -7.40 -13.71
C ILE A 168 -8.76 -7.84 -13.63
N ARG A 169 -8.51 -9.15 -13.56
CA ARG A 169 -7.19 -9.74 -13.64
C ARG A 169 -6.99 -10.37 -15.02
N VAL A 170 -5.93 -9.95 -15.72
CA VAL A 170 -5.50 -10.53 -16.99
C VAL A 170 -4.18 -11.25 -16.78
N PRO A 171 -4.15 -12.57 -16.62
CA PRO A 171 -2.93 -13.33 -16.40
C PRO A 171 -2.01 -13.28 -17.63
N LEU A 172 -0.71 -13.09 -17.40
CA LEU A 172 0.33 -13.17 -18.43
C LEU A 172 1.26 -14.37 -18.20
N SER A 173 1.46 -14.72 -16.92
CA SER A 173 2.23 -15.86 -16.46
C SER A 173 1.73 -16.29 -15.06
N PRO A 174 2.28 -17.35 -14.47
CA PRO A 174 1.92 -17.71 -13.08
C PRO A 174 2.19 -16.62 -12.04
N SER A 175 3.07 -15.66 -12.33
CA SER A 175 3.48 -14.61 -11.38
C SER A 175 3.28 -13.19 -11.89
N THR A 176 2.90 -13.00 -13.17
CA THR A 176 2.70 -11.67 -13.76
C THR A 176 1.32 -11.54 -14.37
N TYR A 177 0.70 -10.38 -14.17
CA TYR A 177 -0.64 -10.12 -14.65
C TYR A 177 -0.90 -8.60 -14.76
N TYR A 178 -1.90 -8.24 -15.55
CA TYR A 178 -2.50 -6.91 -15.42
C TYR A 178 -3.66 -6.95 -14.44
N LEU A 179 -3.79 -5.86 -13.67
CA LEU A 179 -5.00 -5.52 -12.93
C LEU A 179 -5.61 -4.27 -13.54
N VAL A 180 -6.91 -4.30 -13.74
CA VAL A 180 -7.68 -3.15 -14.23
C VAL A 180 -8.73 -2.81 -13.20
N GLU A 181 -8.81 -1.53 -12.81
CA GLU A 181 -9.78 -1.02 -11.85
C GLU A 181 -10.37 0.30 -12.33
N ASN A 182 -11.55 0.64 -11.84
CA ASN A 182 -12.20 1.92 -12.10
C ASN A 182 -12.15 2.78 -10.83
N ARG A 183 -11.53 3.96 -10.95
CA ARG A 183 -11.50 4.96 -9.88
C ARG A 183 -12.49 6.08 -10.22
N ALA A 184 -13.49 6.24 -9.37
CA ALA A 184 -14.49 7.28 -9.50
C ALA A 184 -14.44 8.22 -8.28
N PRO A 185 -14.84 9.49 -8.40
CA PRO A 185 -14.75 10.47 -7.31
C PRO A 185 -15.86 10.24 -6.26
N ILE A 186 -15.92 9.03 -5.71
CA ILE A 186 -16.84 8.61 -4.65
C ILE A 186 -16.05 8.14 -3.43
N GLY A 187 -16.69 8.12 -2.26
CA GLY A 187 -16.04 7.68 -1.03
C GLY A 187 -14.75 8.45 -0.74
N VAL A 188 -13.70 7.72 -0.44
CA VAL A 188 -12.35 8.25 -0.17
C VAL A 188 -11.64 8.70 -1.46
N ASP A 189 -12.04 8.20 -2.61
CA ASP A 189 -11.43 8.55 -3.91
C ASP A 189 -11.79 9.96 -4.41
N ARG A 190 -12.66 10.69 -3.71
CA ARG A 190 -12.96 12.12 -4.03
C ARG A 190 -11.73 13.01 -3.95
N VAL A 191 -10.68 12.59 -3.30
CA VAL A 191 -9.43 13.36 -3.14
C VAL A 191 -8.40 13.06 -4.21
N LEU A 192 -8.65 12.09 -5.08
CA LEU A 192 -7.75 11.75 -6.18
C LEU A 192 -7.60 12.92 -7.16
N PRO A 193 -6.45 13.05 -7.82
CA PRO A 193 -6.20 14.12 -8.78
C PRO A 193 -7.07 14.00 -10.05
N ASP A 194 -7.50 12.79 -10.38
CA ASP A 194 -8.32 12.47 -11.55
C ASP A 194 -9.11 11.17 -11.30
N HIS A 195 -9.87 10.72 -12.28
CA HIS A 195 -10.71 9.53 -12.22
C HIS A 195 -10.71 8.79 -13.57
N GLY A 196 -11.10 7.52 -13.55
CA GLY A 196 -11.19 6.68 -14.74
C GLY A 196 -10.62 5.28 -14.53
N ILE A 197 -10.29 4.64 -15.64
CA ILE A 197 -9.74 3.29 -15.64
C ILE A 197 -8.23 3.37 -15.40
N LEU A 198 -7.79 2.63 -14.38
CA LEU A 198 -6.36 2.39 -14.14
C LEU A 198 -6.01 0.99 -14.61
N ILE A 199 -4.87 0.89 -15.29
CA ILE A 199 -4.27 -0.39 -15.67
C ILE A 199 -2.93 -0.50 -14.94
N MET A 200 -2.77 -1.57 -14.19
CA MET A 200 -1.56 -1.86 -13.42
C MET A 200 -0.92 -3.14 -13.94
N PHE A 201 0.40 -3.15 -14.05
CA PHE A 201 1.17 -4.38 -14.23
C PHE A 201 1.66 -4.84 -12.86
N ALA A 202 1.44 -6.11 -12.54
CA ALA A 202 1.88 -6.73 -11.30
C ALA A 202 2.85 -7.89 -11.57
N ASP A 203 3.86 -8.01 -10.71
CA ASP A 203 4.83 -9.11 -10.69
C ASP A 203 5.04 -9.59 -9.25
N ASP A 204 4.48 -10.75 -8.92
CA ASP A 204 4.52 -11.33 -7.58
C ASP A 204 5.91 -11.86 -7.17
N ARG A 205 6.90 -11.84 -8.08
CA ARG A 205 8.30 -12.19 -7.77
C ARG A 205 9.06 -11.03 -7.14
N ILE A 206 8.58 -9.79 -7.34
CA ILE A 206 9.17 -8.57 -6.79
C ILE A 206 8.55 -8.33 -5.41
N ALA A 207 9.39 -8.25 -4.39
CA ALA A 207 8.92 -8.08 -3.02
C ALA A 207 8.83 -6.61 -2.57
N GLU A 208 9.73 -5.77 -3.08
CA GLU A 208 9.89 -4.36 -2.68
C GLU A 208 10.22 -3.50 -3.91
N CYS A 209 10.01 -2.19 -3.79
CA CYS A 209 10.29 -1.24 -4.87
C CYS A 209 11.74 -0.74 -4.80
N HIS A 210 12.53 -1.13 -5.79
CA HIS A 210 13.94 -0.73 -5.92
C HIS A 210 14.34 -0.57 -7.38
N HIS A 211 15.18 0.41 -7.68
CA HIS A 211 15.78 0.64 -9.01
C HIS A 211 14.77 0.68 -10.17
N GLY A 212 13.59 1.22 -9.89
CA GLY A 212 12.50 1.25 -10.85
C GLY A 212 11.75 -0.07 -11.02
N GLU A 213 12.10 -1.14 -10.29
CA GLU A 213 11.29 -2.36 -10.19
C GLU A 213 10.29 -2.24 -9.05
N ALA A 214 9.09 -2.78 -9.24
CA ALA A 214 8.04 -2.77 -8.23
C ALA A 214 7.08 -3.95 -8.40
N PRO A 215 6.49 -4.45 -7.31
CA PRO A 215 5.51 -5.53 -7.36
C PRO A 215 4.22 -5.14 -8.10
N VAL A 216 3.93 -3.84 -8.18
CA VAL A 216 2.84 -3.29 -8.99
C VAL A 216 3.20 -1.89 -9.50
N LYS A 217 2.84 -1.59 -10.74
CA LYS A 217 3.05 -0.30 -11.41
C LYS A 217 1.85 0.10 -12.24
N LEU A 218 1.56 1.38 -12.31
CA LEU A 218 0.68 1.93 -13.33
C LEU A 218 1.32 1.78 -14.71
N ILE A 219 0.50 1.43 -15.68
CA ILE A 219 0.90 1.46 -17.08
C ILE A 219 0.52 2.82 -17.62
N ASP A 220 1.53 3.56 -18.10
CA ASP A 220 1.32 4.80 -18.83
C ASP A 220 0.80 4.46 -20.23
N ALA A 221 -0.30 5.07 -20.62
CA ALA A 221 -0.92 4.85 -21.92
C ALA A 221 -0.36 5.77 -23.02
N ASN A 222 0.66 6.61 -22.72
CA ASN A 222 1.27 7.53 -23.68
C ASN A 222 2.44 6.88 -24.43
#